data_575694a1c1d539506cfdb59991054734
#
_entry.id   575694a1c1d539506cfdb59991054734
#
_cell.length_a   1.000
_cell.length_b   1.000
_cell.length_c   1.000
_cell.angle_alpha   90.00
_cell.angle_beta   90.00
_cell.angle_gamma   90.00
#
_symmetry.space_group_name_H-M   'P 1'
#
loop_
_entity.id
_entity.type
_entity.pdbx_description
1 polymer ?
#
loop_
_entity_poly.entity_id
_entity_poly.type
_entity_poly.pdbx_seq_one_letter_code
_entity_poly.pdbx_strand_id
1 'polypeptide(L)'
;EYLTFVANIYKIKNVKERVAEMIKAVGLDIEQNKKIGALSKGYRQRVGLAQAIIHDPEVLILDEPTSGLDPNQLVEIRELIRKIGKEKTVMLSTHIMQEVEAICDRVVIINQGEIVADGKPNELQLEKNVVTVYAEFEGEVPKNKLKAISQVRKVEKVGDGWLFEGS
;
A
#
# COMPACT_ATOMS: atom_id res chain seq x y z
N GLU A 1 6.03 -27.73 -8.03
CA GLU A 1 5.71 -28.59 -6.85
C GLU A 1 4.83 -27.83 -5.83
N TYR A 2 5.24 -26.70 -5.26
CA TYR A 2 4.50 -25.99 -4.21
C TYR A 2 3.09 -25.58 -4.66
N LEU A 3 2.95 -24.88 -5.77
CA LEU A 3 1.63 -24.48 -6.30
C LEU A 3 0.76 -25.68 -6.68
N THR A 4 1.38 -26.79 -7.11
CA THR A 4 0.68 -28.06 -7.35
C THR A 4 0.10 -28.62 -6.05
N PHE A 5 0.87 -28.59 -4.97
CA PHE A 5 0.41 -29.00 -3.65
C PHE A 5 -0.79 -28.15 -3.19
N VAL A 6 -0.69 -26.82 -3.29
CA VAL A 6 -1.78 -25.90 -2.93
C VAL A 6 -3.03 -26.14 -3.78
N ALA A 7 -2.87 -26.30 -5.10
CA ALA A 7 -3.99 -26.59 -6.01
C ALA A 7 -4.72 -27.89 -5.63
N ASN A 8 -3.99 -28.92 -5.20
CA ASN A 8 -4.58 -30.16 -4.74
C ASN A 8 -5.37 -29.99 -3.42
N ILE A 9 -4.88 -29.15 -2.48
CA ILE A 9 -5.64 -28.84 -1.25
C ILE A 9 -7.01 -28.25 -1.59
N TYR A 10 -7.05 -27.31 -2.56
CA TYR A 10 -8.31 -26.70 -3.03
C TYR A 10 -9.09 -27.59 -4.01
N LYS A 11 -8.63 -28.82 -4.28
CA LYS A 11 -9.30 -29.81 -5.16
C LYS A 11 -9.57 -29.26 -6.57
N ILE A 12 -8.61 -28.50 -7.11
CA ILE A 12 -8.72 -27.94 -8.46
C ILE A 12 -8.66 -29.09 -9.48
N LYS A 13 -9.59 -29.10 -10.45
CA LYS A 13 -9.72 -30.22 -11.40
C LYS A 13 -8.52 -30.30 -12.37
N ASN A 14 -8.11 -29.18 -12.97
CA ASN A 14 -7.05 -29.12 -13.97
C ASN A 14 -5.77 -28.53 -13.36
N VAL A 15 -5.19 -29.21 -12.38
CA VAL A 15 -4.05 -28.70 -11.58
C VAL A 15 -2.88 -28.23 -12.44
N LYS A 16 -2.47 -29.00 -13.45
CA LYS A 16 -1.31 -28.65 -14.29
C LYS A 16 -1.53 -27.35 -15.07
N GLU A 17 -2.71 -27.22 -15.69
CA GLU A 17 -3.11 -26.03 -16.47
C GLU A 17 -3.22 -24.80 -15.56
N ARG A 18 -3.89 -24.96 -14.42
CA ARG A 18 -4.08 -23.88 -13.46
C ARG A 18 -2.76 -23.39 -12.86
N VAL A 19 -1.85 -24.29 -12.56
CA VAL A 19 -0.49 -23.94 -12.07
C VAL A 19 0.30 -23.19 -13.15
N ALA A 20 0.26 -23.66 -14.39
CA ALA A 20 0.92 -22.97 -15.51
C ALA A 20 0.34 -21.56 -15.73
N GLU A 21 -0.97 -21.43 -15.68
CA GLU A 21 -1.66 -20.14 -15.75
C GLU A 21 -1.19 -19.19 -14.63
N MET A 22 -1.13 -19.65 -13.39
CA MET A 22 -0.71 -18.84 -12.25
C MET A 22 0.76 -18.40 -12.36
N ILE A 23 1.65 -19.32 -12.76
CA ILE A 23 3.07 -19.01 -13.00
C ILE A 23 3.19 -17.84 -13.98
N LYS A 24 2.47 -17.90 -15.09
CA LYS A 24 2.45 -16.85 -16.12
C LYS A 24 1.80 -15.57 -15.60
N ALA A 25 0.68 -15.67 -14.92
CA ALA A 25 -0.08 -14.53 -14.42
C ALA A 25 0.74 -13.65 -13.47
N VAL A 26 1.56 -14.27 -12.61
CA VAL A 26 2.39 -13.56 -11.63
C VAL A 26 3.85 -13.35 -12.08
N GLY A 27 4.22 -13.74 -13.31
CA GLY A 27 5.56 -13.56 -13.87
C GLY A 27 6.64 -14.40 -13.17
N LEU A 28 6.36 -15.68 -12.91
CA LEU A 28 7.30 -16.65 -12.31
C LEU A 28 8.00 -17.54 -13.34
N ASP A 29 7.76 -17.34 -14.64
CA ASP A 29 8.23 -18.24 -15.73
C ASP A 29 9.74 -18.53 -15.66
N ILE A 30 10.55 -17.49 -15.41
CA ILE A 30 12.02 -17.62 -15.37
C ILE A 30 12.49 -18.37 -14.12
N GLU A 31 11.78 -18.23 -12.99
CA GLU A 31 12.20 -18.70 -11.68
C GLU A 31 11.48 -20.00 -11.23
N GLN A 32 10.54 -20.53 -12.04
CA GLN A 32 9.63 -21.61 -11.68
C GLN A 32 10.33 -22.93 -11.26
N ASN A 33 11.57 -23.15 -11.71
CA ASN A 33 12.33 -24.36 -11.42
C ASN A 33 13.24 -24.22 -10.18
N LYS A 34 13.34 -23.03 -9.58
CA LYS A 34 14.12 -22.80 -8.37
C LYS A 34 13.37 -23.20 -7.10
N LYS A 35 14.10 -23.57 -6.07
CA LYS A 35 13.54 -23.72 -4.73
C LYS A 35 13.08 -22.37 -4.20
N ILE A 36 11.93 -22.31 -3.51
CA ILE A 36 11.36 -21.06 -2.97
C ILE A 36 12.36 -20.32 -2.07
N GLY A 37 13.15 -21.06 -1.26
CA GLY A 37 14.20 -20.46 -0.43
C GLY A 37 15.33 -19.77 -1.19
N ALA A 38 15.55 -20.12 -2.47
CA ALA A 38 16.54 -19.49 -3.33
C ALA A 38 16.01 -18.29 -4.14
N LEU A 39 14.72 -17.97 -4.01
CA LEU A 39 14.09 -16.83 -4.68
C LEU A 39 14.38 -15.52 -3.95
N SER A 40 14.46 -14.42 -4.70
CA SER A 40 14.44 -13.09 -4.11
C SER A 40 13.14 -12.83 -3.33
N LYS A 41 13.10 -11.80 -2.50
CA LYS A 41 11.91 -11.44 -1.75
C LYS A 41 10.71 -11.16 -2.68
N GLY A 42 10.92 -10.43 -3.77
CA GLY A 42 9.88 -10.13 -4.76
C GLY A 42 9.33 -11.39 -5.44
N TYR A 43 10.20 -12.32 -5.80
CA TYR A 43 9.73 -13.59 -6.36
C TYR A 43 8.98 -14.45 -5.33
N ARG A 44 9.37 -14.43 -4.07
CA ARG A 44 8.59 -15.09 -2.99
C ARG A 44 7.22 -14.44 -2.80
N GLN A 45 7.12 -13.11 -2.90
CA GLN A 45 5.83 -12.40 -2.89
C GLN A 45 4.93 -12.85 -4.06
N ARG A 46 5.48 -12.99 -5.27
CA ARG A 46 4.75 -13.52 -6.44
C ARG A 46 4.26 -14.94 -6.22
N VAL A 47 5.06 -15.80 -5.57
CA VAL A 47 4.60 -17.15 -5.17
C VAL A 47 3.43 -17.07 -4.19
N GLY A 48 3.49 -16.18 -3.20
CA GLY A 48 2.40 -15.92 -2.25
C GLY A 48 1.12 -15.44 -2.95
N LEU A 49 1.24 -14.52 -3.90
CA LEU A 49 0.10 -14.06 -4.70
C LEU A 49 -0.47 -15.19 -5.56
N ALA A 50 0.37 -15.98 -6.23
CA ALA A 50 -0.08 -17.14 -7.01
C ALA A 50 -0.84 -18.14 -6.14
N GLN A 51 -0.34 -18.43 -4.93
CA GLN A 51 -1.01 -19.28 -3.94
C GLN A 51 -2.38 -18.72 -3.55
N ALA A 52 -2.45 -17.40 -3.30
CA ALA A 52 -3.67 -16.76 -2.83
C ALA A 52 -4.78 -16.70 -3.89
N ILE A 53 -4.42 -16.69 -5.20
CA ILE A 53 -5.39 -16.59 -6.30
C ILE A 53 -5.63 -17.92 -7.04
N ILE A 54 -4.88 -18.99 -6.74
CA ILE A 54 -4.94 -20.25 -7.49
C ILE A 54 -6.33 -20.90 -7.46
N HIS A 55 -7.06 -20.73 -6.36
CA HIS A 55 -8.41 -21.28 -6.17
C HIS A 55 -9.53 -20.34 -6.61
N ASP A 56 -9.16 -19.25 -7.30
CA ASP A 56 -10.06 -18.25 -7.87
C ASP A 56 -11.01 -17.59 -6.86
N PRO A 57 -10.51 -16.99 -5.76
CA PRO A 57 -11.36 -16.36 -4.77
C PRO A 57 -12.04 -15.10 -5.30
N GLU A 58 -13.24 -14.78 -4.81
CA GLU A 58 -13.93 -13.52 -5.10
C GLU A 58 -13.29 -12.34 -4.34
N VAL A 59 -12.78 -12.60 -3.14
CA VAL A 59 -12.14 -11.62 -2.27
C VAL A 59 -10.72 -12.07 -1.94
N LEU A 60 -9.76 -11.18 -2.14
CA LEU A 60 -8.35 -11.38 -1.84
C LEU A 60 -7.92 -10.44 -0.71
N ILE A 61 -7.35 -10.99 0.35
CA ILE A 61 -6.82 -10.22 1.48
C ILE A 61 -5.29 -10.36 1.48
N LEU A 62 -4.60 -9.23 1.44
CA LEU A 62 -3.14 -9.15 1.38
C LEU A 62 -2.63 -8.32 2.55
N ASP A 63 -1.74 -8.88 3.35
CA ASP A 63 -1.09 -8.19 4.44
C ASP A 63 0.30 -7.73 4.01
N GLU A 64 0.52 -6.40 4.00
CA GLU A 64 1.79 -5.75 3.63
C GLU A 64 2.43 -6.32 2.34
N PRO A 65 1.70 -6.43 1.20
CA PRO A 65 2.16 -7.19 0.02
C PRO A 65 3.39 -6.60 -0.66
N THR A 66 3.74 -5.37 -0.38
CA THR A 66 4.84 -4.62 -1.00
C THR A 66 6.02 -4.39 -0.05
N SER A 67 5.87 -4.81 1.21
CA SER A 67 6.87 -4.54 2.26
C SER A 67 8.25 -5.11 1.93
N GLY A 68 9.28 -4.22 1.98
CA GLY A 68 10.70 -4.56 1.79
C GLY A 68 11.05 -5.05 0.39
N LEU A 69 10.31 -4.62 -0.62
CA LEU A 69 10.66 -4.75 -2.03
C LEU A 69 11.55 -3.57 -2.46
N ASP A 70 12.41 -3.81 -3.46
CA ASP A 70 13.10 -2.73 -4.13
C ASP A 70 12.13 -1.94 -5.05
N PRO A 71 12.48 -0.71 -5.48
CA PRO A 71 11.58 0.14 -6.25
C PRO A 71 11.04 -0.51 -7.53
N ASN A 72 11.83 -1.31 -8.24
CA ASN A 72 11.41 -1.97 -9.47
C ASN A 72 10.40 -3.08 -9.18
N GLN A 73 10.71 -3.94 -8.22
CA GLN A 73 9.81 -5.01 -7.79
C GLN A 73 8.49 -4.46 -7.23
N LEU A 74 8.55 -3.33 -6.54
CA LEU A 74 7.37 -2.65 -6.00
C LEU A 74 6.41 -2.22 -7.12
N VAL A 75 6.92 -1.62 -8.20
CA VAL A 75 6.09 -1.25 -9.37
C VAL A 75 5.42 -2.47 -9.97
N GLU A 76 6.19 -3.55 -10.18
CA GLU A 76 5.66 -4.79 -10.78
C GLU A 76 4.58 -5.46 -9.91
N ILE A 77 4.77 -5.49 -8.59
CA ILE A 77 3.76 -6.07 -7.66
C ILE A 77 2.50 -5.19 -7.61
N ARG A 78 2.65 -3.85 -7.61
CA ARG A 78 1.51 -2.93 -7.68
C ARG A 78 0.68 -3.14 -8.96
N GLU A 79 1.33 -3.28 -10.10
CA GLU A 79 0.65 -3.56 -11.37
C GLU A 79 -0.08 -4.90 -11.34
N LEU A 80 0.53 -5.92 -10.74
CA LEU A 80 -0.09 -7.24 -10.58
C LEU A 80 -1.33 -7.16 -9.68
N ILE A 81 -1.24 -6.51 -8.52
CA ILE A 81 -2.38 -6.31 -7.61
C ILE A 81 -3.49 -5.52 -8.31
N ARG A 82 -3.16 -4.45 -9.02
CA ARG A 82 -4.14 -3.66 -9.79
C ARG A 82 -4.83 -4.48 -10.87
N LYS A 83 -4.09 -5.36 -11.58
CA LYS A 83 -4.66 -6.26 -12.57
C LYS A 83 -5.66 -7.24 -11.94
N ILE A 84 -5.32 -7.82 -10.79
CA ILE A 84 -6.22 -8.71 -10.04
C ILE A 84 -7.46 -7.94 -9.58
N GLY A 85 -7.30 -6.71 -9.09
CA GLY A 85 -8.38 -5.84 -8.60
C GLY A 85 -9.41 -5.43 -9.66
N LYS A 86 -9.10 -5.57 -10.97
CA LYS A 86 -10.08 -5.35 -12.03
C LYS A 86 -11.18 -6.43 -12.09
N GLU A 87 -10.86 -7.61 -11.62
CA GLU A 87 -11.75 -8.78 -11.70
C GLU A 87 -12.24 -9.23 -10.32
N LYS A 88 -11.54 -8.84 -9.26
CA LYS A 88 -11.76 -9.32 -7.89
C LYS A 88 -11.76 -8.18 -6.90
N THR A 89 -12.44 -8.37 -5.77
CA THR A 89 -12.28 -7.47 -4.63
C THR A 89 -10.95 -7.75 -3.94
N VAL A 90 -10.08 -6.74 -3.89
CA VAL A 90 -8.79 -6.84 -3.18
C VAL A 90 -8.79 -5.91 -1.99
N MET A 91 -8.56 -6.45 -0.80
CA MET A 91 -8.29 -5.71 0.42
C MET A 91 -6.82 -5.89 0.79
N LEU A 92 -6.11 -4.80 1.02
CA LEU A 92 -4.71 -4.85 1.44
C LEU A 92 -4.45 -3.98 2.66
N SER A 93 -3.57 -4.41 3.53
CA SER A 93 -3.00 -3.58 4.58
C SER A 93 -1.72 -2.93 4.08
N THR A 94 -1.49 -1.68 4.43
CA THR A 94 -0.22 -0.99 4.23
C THR A 94 -0.11 0.20 5.16
N HIS A 95 1.11 0.58 5.52
CA HIS A 95 1.40 1.81 6.26
C HIS A 95 1.99 2.91 5.35
N ILE A 96 2.07 2.65 4.03
CA ILE A 96 2.69 3.53 3.04
C ILE A 96 1.61 4.23 2.23
N MET A 97 1.38 5.55 2.48
CA MET A 97 0.34 6.32 1.80
C MET A 97 0.50 6.35 0.27
N GLN A 98 1.72 6.39 -0.23
CA GLN A 98 2.00 6.34 -1.67
C GLN A 98 1.51 5.05 -2.35
N GLU A 99 1.39 3.95 -1.62
CA GLU A 99 0.81 2.71 -2.14
C GLU A 99 -0.70 2.79 -2.23
N VAL A 100 -1.30 3.35 -1.18
CA VAL A 100 -2.74 3.60 -1.15
C VAL A 100 -3.16 4.45 -2.34
N GLU A 101 -2.48 5.57 -2.58
CA GLU A 101 -2.74 6.46 -3.73
C GLU A 101 -2.55 5.76 -5.08
N ALA A 102 -1.59 4.85 -5.16
CA ALA A 102 -1.25 4.19 -6.41
C ALA A 102 -2.23 3.09 -6.82
N ILE A 103 -2.82 2.34 -5.87
CA ILE A 103 -3.56 1.11 -6.19
C ILE A 103 -4.94 0.98 -5.55
N CYS A 104 -5.32 1.85 -4.59
CA CYS A 104 -6.59 1.72 -3.88
C CYS A 104 -7.65 2.68 -4.40
N ASP A 105 -8.87 2.17 -4.58
CA ASP A 105 -10.05 2.99 -4.90
C ASP A 105 -10.72 3.55 -3.64
N ARG A 106 -10.54 2.87 -2.50
CA ARG A 106 -11.10 3.22 -1.19
C ARG A 106 -10.09 2.91 -0.09
N VAL A 107 -10.09 3.73 0.95
CA VAL A 107 -9.19 3.63 2.10
C VAL A 107 -10.01 3.64 3.38
N VAL A 108 -9.64 2.77 4.30
CA VAL A 108 -10.12 2.78 5.68
C VAL A 108 -8.91 3.00 6.58
N ILE A 109 -8.89 4.09 7.34
CA ILE A 109 -7.82 4.39 8.29
C ILE A 109 -8.26 3.93 9.68
N ILE A 110 -7.44 3.07 10.29
CA ILE A 110 -7.68 2.53 11.62
C ILE A 110 -6.63 3.09 12.58
N ASN A 111 -7.08 3.62 13.70
CA ASN A 111 -6.21 4.08 14.80
C ASN A 111 -6.75 3.56 16.14
N GLN A 112 -5.89 2.91 16.91
CA GLN A 112 -6.25 2.34 18.24
C GLN A 112 -7.51 1.42 18.22
N GLY A 113 -7.73 0.70 17.10
CA GLY A 113 -8.86 -0.20 16.93
C GLY A 113 -10.16 0.47 16.45
N GLU A 114 -10.16 1.79 16.25
CA GLU A 114 -11.30 2.54 15.73
C GLU A 114 -11.08 3.01 14.31
N ILE A 115 -12.14 3.05 13.49
CA ILE A 115 -12.10 3.64 12.16
C ILE A 115 -12.14 5.16 12.31
N VAL A 116 -11.06 5.83 11.93
CA VAL A 116 -10.92 7.29 12.00
C VAL A 116 -11.20 7.99 10.68
N ALA A 117 -11.10 7.27 9.56
CA ALA A 117 -11.48 7.78 8.25
C ALA A 117 -11.85 6.63 7.30
N ASP A 118 -12.79 6.89 6.38
CA ASP A 118 -13.24 5.96 5.36
C ASP A 118 -13.69 6.77 4.13
N GLY A 119 -13.02 6.57 2.98
CA GLY A 119 -13.33 7.32 1.77
C GLY A 119 -12.35 7.05 0.63
N LYS A 120 -12.42 7.83 -0.42
CA LYS A 120 -11.45 7.76 -1.52
C LYS A 120 -10.14 8.44 -1.13
N PRO A 121 -8.97 7.94 -1.61
CA PRO A 121 -7.67 8.55 -1.28
C PRO A 121 -7.62 10.05 -1.51
N ASN A 122 -8.14 10.53 -2.64
CA ASN A 122 -8.15 11.94 -3.01
C ASN A 122 -9.04 12.80 -2.09
N GLU A 123 -10.15 12.27 -1.62
CA GLU A 123 -11.07 12.97 -0.70
C GLU A 123 -10.44 13.12 0.68
N LEU A 124 -9.74 12.08 1.15
CA LEU A 124 -9.03 12.11 2.43
C LEU A 124 -7.79 13.00 2.43
N GLN A 125 -7.19 13.25 1.25
CA GLN A 125 -6.10 14.22 1.08
C GLN A 125 -6.58 15.66 1.12
N LEU A 126 -7.78 15.95 0.63
CA LEU A 126 -8.35 17.31 0.62
C LEU A 126 -8.57 17.86 2.03
N GLU A 127 -8.80 17.00 3.02
CA GLU A 127 -8.80 17.42 4.43
C GLU A 127 -7.39 17.75 4.96
N LYS A 128 -6.31 17.35 4.24
CA LYS A 128 -4.91 17.61 4.57
C LYS A 128 -4.30 18.84 3.88
N ASN A 129 -5.08 19.75 3.33
CA ASN A 129 -4.56 21.07 2.92
C ASN A 129 -4.17 21.96 4.12
N VAL A 130 -3.97 21.35 5.28
CA VAL A 130 -3.34 21.99 6.43
C VAL A 130 -1.87 21.58 6.46
N VAL A 131 -1.02 22.45 5.95
CA VAL A 131 0.44 22.31 6.09
C VAL A 131 0.80 22.80 7.49
N THR A 132 1.45 21.94 8.26
CA THR A 132 1.99 22.31 9.58
C THR A 132 3.49 22.55 9.45
N VAL A 133 3.92 23.76 9.75
CA VAL A 133 5.33 24.16 9.69
C VAL A 133 5.78 24.59 11.10
N TYR A 134 6.87 24.00 11.57
CA TYR A 134 7.57 24.48 12.76
C TYR A 134 8.75 25.36 12.34
N ALA A 135 8.83 26.57 12.91
CA ALA A 135 9.92 27.50 12.64
C ALA A 135 10.47 28.13 13.93
N GLU A 136 11.77 28.19 14.02
CA GLU A 136 12.48 28.94 15.03
C GLU A 136 13.05 30.21 14.41
N PHE A 137 12.96 31.34 15.14
CA PHE A 137 13.45 32.63 14.69
C PHE A 137 14.61 33.08 15.58
N GLU A 138 15.64 33.66 14.96
CA GLU A 138 16.67 34.39 15.70
C GLU A 138 16.06 35.73 16.20
N GLY A 139 15.67 35.76 17.49
CA GLY A 139 15.05 36.91 18.14
C GLY A 139 13.56 36.84 18.34
N GLU A 140 12.99 37.83 19.04
CA GLU A 140 11.58 37.86 19.36
C GLU A 140 10.73 38.34 18.16
N VAL A 141 9.86 37.47 17.67
CA VAL A 141 8.89 37.82 16.62
C VAL A 141 7.48 37.90 17.23
N PRO A 142 6.81 39.08 17.14
CA PRO A 142 5.48 39.25 17.69
C PRO A 142 4.45 38.34 16.96
N LYS A 143 3.59 37.65 17.72
CA LYS A 143 2.55 36.72 17.20
C LYS A 143 1.61 37.37 16.16
N ASN A 144 1.33 38.68 16.28
CA ASN A 144 0.51 39.40 15.35
C ASN A 144 1.10 39.49 13.94
N LYS A 145 2.43 39.60 13.82
CA LYS A 145 3.11 39.58 12.51
C LYS A 145 3.03 38.24 11.86
N LEU A 146 3.15 37.15 12.67
CA LEU A 146 3.06 35.78 12.17
C LEU A 146 1.64 35.43 11.71
N LYS A 147 0.62 35.93 12.41
CA LYS A 147 -0.79 35.76 12.00
C LYS A 147 -1.18 36.58 10.74
N ALA A 148 -0.41 37.60 10.38
CA ALA A 148 -0.66 38.41 9.21
C ALA A 148 -0.22 37.77 7.89
N ILE A 149 0.45 36.59 7.94
CA ILE A 149 0.82 35.84 6.74
C ILE A 149 -0.44 35.23 6.13
N SER A 150 -0.73 35.57 4.88
CA SER A 150 -2.01 35.27 4.21
C SER A 150 -2.37 33.75 4.13
N GLN A 151 -1.38 32.88 4.17
CA GLN A 151 -1.56 31.43 4.09
C GLN A 151 -1.65 30.75 5.46
N VAL A 152 -1.46 31.49 6.56
CA VAL A 152 -1.45 30.97 7.92
C VAL A 152 -2.84 31.11 8.55
N ARG A 153 -3.41 29.99 8.96
CA ARG A 153 -4.72 29.93 9.65
C ARG A 153 -4.57 29.93 11.16
N LYS A 154 -3.52 29.26 11.67
CA LYS A 154 -3.28 29.12 13.11
C LYS A 154 -1.80 29.27 13.41
N VAL A 155 -1.48 29.93 14.54
CA VAL A 155 -0.11 30.12 15.03
C VAL A 155 -0.09 29.82 16.53
N GLU A 156 0.71 28.85 16.94
CA GLU A 156 0.91 28.48 18.33
C GLU A 156 2.42 28.51 18.68
N LYS A 157 2.72 28.97 19.89
CA LYS A 157 4.09 28.92 20.40
C LYS A 157 4.34 27.56 21.01
N VAL A 158 5.39 26.87 20.56
CA VAL A 158 5.77 25.53 21.02
C VAL A 158 7.28 25.56 21.31
N GLY A 159 7.63 25.49 22.60
CA GLY A 159 9.04 25.61 23.02
C GLY A 159 9.64 26.97 22.61
N ASP A 160 10.79 26.94 21.96
CA ASP A 160 11.50 28.14 21.48
C ASP A 160 11.02 28.60 20.10
N GLY A 161 10.16 27.82 19.43
CA GLY A 161 9.64 28.11 18.09
C GLY A 161 8.14 28.34 18.01
N TRP A 162 7.65 28.38 16.77
CA TRP A 162 6.26 28.60 16.42
C TRP A 162 5.76 27.52 15.49
N LEU A 163 4.58 26.99 15.77
CA LEU A 163 3.86 26.05 14.92
C LEU A 163 2.85 26.84 14.10
N PHE A 164 2.91 26.69 12.78
CA PHE A 164 2.02 27.30 11.81
C PHE A 164 1.16 26.23 11.18
N GLU A 165 -0.13 26.46 11.14
CA GLU A 165 -1.07 25.68 10.35
C GLU A 165 -1.61 26.58 9.24
N GLY A 166 -1.52 26.13 7.99
CA GLY A 166 -1.95 26.88 6.82
C GLY A 166 -2.31 26.00 5.64
N SER A 167 -2.68 26.59 4.54
CA SER A 167 -3.06 25.90 3.28
C SER A 167 -2.22 26.43 2.14
#